data_26d3ff5110a11181eacb833650be5816
#
_entry.id   26d3ff5110a11181eacb833650be5816
#
_cell.length_a   1.000
_cell.length_b   1.000
_cell.length_c   1.000
_cell.angle_alpha   90.00
_cell.angle_beta   90.00
_cell.angle_gamma   90.00
#
_symmetry.space_group_name_H-M   'P 1'
#
loop_
_entity.id
_entity.type
_entity.pdbx_description
1 polymer ?
#
loop_
_entity_poly.entity_id
_entity_poly.type
_entity_poly.pdbx_seq_one_letter_code
_entity_poly.pdbx_strand_id
1 'polypeptide(L)'
;VRSSAASDVYKRQMETNIISELTTFIEHAPTAFHAVAELKEILKQEGFEELKESEKWKIKPGKRYYVTRNNSSIIAVKAGKELDNYSFHVTASHSDSPAFKLKENAEIEVAKKYTLLNTEGYGGMICQTWFDRPLSLAGRVMVKNGERIETRLVKVDRDLLMIPSLAIHMDRKVNEGRAVNKQIDMLPVLSGSVKEQGEVRSLVAEELGLKDTDIYGMDLFLYNRMGAVRWGSNREFIGCPRLDDLQCAFTSMKGFLAAENEQNINVYACFDNEEVGS
;
A
#
# COMPACT_ATOMS: atom_id res chain seq x y z
N VAL A 1 -23.64 -19.26 -34.05
CA VAL A 1 -22.35 -18.56 -34.23
C VAL A 1 -22.40 -17.11 -33.71
N ARG A 2 -23.58 -16.44 -33.65
CA ARG A 2 -23.70 -15.06 -33.11
C ARG A 2 -23.65 -14.97 -31.57
N SER A 3 -23.90 -16.06 -30.86
CA SER A 3 -23.89 -16.09 -29.39
C SER A 3 -22.48 -16.08 -28.79
N SER A 4 -21.47 -16.65 -29.47
CA SER A 4 -20.09 -16.69 -28.98
C SER A 4 -19.38 -15.32 -29.05
N ALA A 5 -19.57 -14.56 -30.14
CA ALA A 5 -18.92 -13.26 -30.30
C ALA A 5 -19.41 -12.22 -29.27
N ALA A 6 -20.70 -12.18 -28.98
CA ALA A 6 -21.26 -11.30 -27.95
C ALA A 6 -20.76 -11.69 -26.53
N SER A 7 -20.68 -13.00 -26.25
CA SER A 7 -20.11 -13.52 -25.02
C SER A 7 -18.63 -13.17 -24.89
N ASP A 8 -17.86 -13.26 -25.96
CA ASP A 8 -16.43 -12.92 -25.98
C ASP A 8 -16.19 -11.41 -25.83
N VAL A 9 -17.03 -10.57 -26.44
CA VAL A 9 -16.99 -9.12 -26.24
C VAL A 9 -17.31 -8.76 -24.78
N TYR A 10 -18.36 -9.36 -24.22
CA TYR A 10 -18.75 -9.13 -22.82
C TYR A 10 -17.65 -9.59 -21.83
N LYS A 11 -17.07 -10.77 -22.04
CA LYS A 11 -15.94 -11.26 -21.23
C LYS A 11 -14.75 -10.31 -21.30
N ARG A 12 -14.36 -9.86 -22.49
CA ARG A 12 -13.27 -8.90 -22.68
C ARG A 12 -13.54 -7.55 -22.00
N GLN A 13 -14.79 -7.07 -22.03
CA GLN A 13 -15.18 -5.87 -21.32
C GLN A 13 -15.09 -6.04 -19.80
N MET A 14 -15.58 -7.17 -19.25
CA MET A 14 -15.45 -7.48 -17.82
C MET A 14 -14.00 -7.62 -17.40
N GLU A 15 -13.17 -8.34 -18.17
CA GLU A 15 -11.73 -8.47 -17.90
C GLU A 15 -11.01 -7.12 -17.93
N THR A 16 -11.36 -6.24 -18.86
CA THR A 16 -10.77 -4.90 -18.94
C THR A 16 -11.18 -4.06 -17.74
N ASN A 17 -12.42 -4.21 -17.25
CA ASN A 17 -12.91 -3.48 -16.10
C ASN A 17 -12.22 -3.92 -14.81
N ILE A 18 -12.12 -5.24 -14.53
CA ILE A 18 -11.48 -5.76 -13.33
C ILE A 18 -9.98 -5.41 -13.26
N ILE A 19 -9.29 -5.42 -14.41
CA ILE A 19 -7.89 -5.00 -14.47
C ILE A 19 -7.76 -3.52 -14.15
N SER A 20 -8.65 -2.68 -14.69
CA SER A 20 -8.65 -1.25 -14.39
C SER A 20 -8.92 -0.98 -12.91
N GLU A 21 -9.88 -1.68 -12.32
CA GLU A 21 -10.18 -1.58 -10.89
C GLU A 21 -8.99 -2.02 -10.03
N LEU A 22 -8.33 -3.13 -10.38
CA LEU A 22 -7.13 -3.60 -9.70
C LEU A 22 -6.00 -2.57 -9.76
N THR A 23 -5.71 -2.04 -10.95
CA THR A 23 -4.61 -1.08 -11.11
C THR A 23 -4.90 0.22 -10.38
N THR A 24 -6.15 0.70 -10.40
CA THR A 24 -6.59 1.86 -9.62
C THR A 24 -6.42 1.62 -8.12
N PHE A 25 -6.85 0.45 -7.62
CA PHE A 25 -6.67 0.07 -6.22
C PHE A 25 -5.18 0.11 -5.81
N ILE A 26 -4.28 -0.48 -6.62
CA ILE A 26 -2.84 -0.49 -6.34
C ILE A 26 -2.25 0.94 -6.38
N GLU A 27 -2.68 1.78 -7.30
CA GLU A 27 -2.23 3.18 -7.40
C GLU A 27 -2.67 4.02 -6.19
N HIS A 28 -3.85 3.75 -5.64
CA HIS A 28 -4.35 4.41 -4.44
C HIS A 28 -3.76 3.83 -3.15
N ALA A 29 -3.13 2.67 -3.20
CA ALA A 29 -2.59 1.93 -2.06
C ALA A 29 -1.03 1.94 -2.02
N PRO A 30 -0.36 3.10 -1.86
CA PRO A 30 1.10 3.15 -1.79
C PRO A 30 1.69 2.51 -0.52
N THR A 31 0.91 2.33 0.54
CA THR A 31 1.30 1.67 1.80
C THR A 31 0.15 0.83 2.35
N ALA A 32 0.43 -0.04 3.32
CA ALA A 32 -0.57 -0.85 4.03
C ALA A 32 -1.72 0.01 4.59
N PHE A 33 -1.41 1.21 5.10
CA PHE A 33 -2.43 2.12 5.63
C PHE A 33 -3.41 2.58 4.56
N HIS A 34 -2.92 2.89 3.37
CA HIS A 34 -3.74 3.28 2.22
C HIS A 34 -4.52 2.09 1.67
N ALA A 35 -3.89 0.91 1.59
CA ALA A 35 -4.56 -0.31 1.15
C ALA A 35 -5.79 -0.62 2.03
N VAL A 36 -5.63 -0.56 3.34
CA VAL A 36 -6.74 -0.77 4.28
C VAL A 36 -7.80 0.35 4.19
N ALA A 37 -7.40 1.59 3.94
CA ALA A 37 -8.35 2.68 3.72
C ALA A 37 -9.21 2.44 2.48
N GLU A 38 -8.62 2.02 1.35
CA GLU A 38 -9.35 1.67 0.13
C GLU A 38 -10.28 0.46 0.35
N LEU A 39 -9.80 -0.61 1.00
CA LEU A 39 -10.60 -1.77 1.34
C LEU A 39 -11.79 -1.40 2.24
N LYS A 40 -11.57 -0.52 3.20
CA LYS A 40 -12.61 0.02 4.09
C LYS A 40 -13.70 0.77 3.31
N GLU A 41 -13.31 1.60 2.36
CA GLU A 41 -14.28 2.33 1.52
C GLU A 41 -15.09 1.38 0.63
N ILE A 42 -14.46 0.35 0.04
CA ILE A 42 -15.17 -0.70 -0.72
C ILE A 42 -16.20 -1.38 0.19
N LEU A 43 -15.82 -1.79 1.40
CA LEU A 43 -16.73 -2.47 2.33
C LEU A 43 -17.89 -1.58 2.78
N LYS A 44 -17.64 -0.30 3.01
CA LYS A 44 -18.71 0.66 3.35
C LYS A 44 -19.74 0.81 2.21
N GLN A 45 -19.26 0.93 0.96
CA GLN A 45 -20.12 1.02 -0.22
C GLN A 45 -20.97 -0.25 -0.38
N GLU A 46 -20.45 -1.41 0.02
CA GLU A 46 -21.13 -2.70 0.04
C GLU A 46 -22.03 -2.92 1.28
N GLY A 47 -22.18 -1.90 2.12
CA GLY A 47 -23.10 -1.90 3.28
C GLY A 47 -22.61 -2.68 4.49
N PHE A 48 -21.30 -2.83 4.66
CA PHE A 48 -20.71 -3.41 5.88
C PHE A 48 -20.69 -2.39 7.02
N GLU A 49 -21.00 -2.85 8.23
CA GLU A 49 -20.95 -2.05 9.47
C GLU A 49 -19.55 -2.18 10.10
N GLU A 50 -18.96 -1.05 10.52
CA GLU A 50 -17.68 -1.03 11.22
C GLU A 50 -17.87 -1.45 12.69
N LEU A 51 -17.09 -2.43 13.12
CA LEU A 51 -16.98 -2.84 14.52
C LEU A 51 -15.72 -2.25 15.13
N LYS A 52 -15.79 -1.85 16.40
CA LYS A 52 -14.63 -1.39 17.15
C LYS A 52 -14.11 -2.49 18.08
N GLU A 53 -12.81 -2.73 18.06
CA GLU A 53 -12.18 -3.76 18.91
C GLU A 53 -12.41 -3.53 20.42
N SER A 54 -12.56 -2.27 20.83
CA SER A 54 -12.83 -1.89 22.22
C SER A 54 -14.27 -2.15 22.70
N GLU A 55 -15.18 -2.54 21.80
CA GLU A 55 -16.59 -2.73 22.09
C GLU A 55 -16.98 -4.21 22.07
N LYS A 56 -18.05 -4.58 22.79
CA LYS A 56 -18.64 -5.92 22.67
C LYS A 56 -19.43 -6.03 21.39
N TRP A 57 -19.06 -6.97 20.55
CA TRP A 57 -19.73 -7.21 19.28
C TRP A 57 -21.05 -8.01 19.46
N LYS A 58 -22.06 -7.61 18.72
CA LYS A 58 -23.35 -8.32 18.62
C LYS A 58 -23.58 -8.69 17.16
N ILE A 59 -23.01 -9.82 16.76
CA ILE A 59 -23.15 -10.32 15.40
C ILE A 59 -24.58 -10.85 15.19
N LYS A 60 -25.26 -10.36 14.15
CA LYS A 60 -26.62 -10.77 13.77
C LYS A 60 -26.57 -11.62 12.50
N PRO A 61 -27.42 -12.65 12.41
CA PRO A 61 -27.56 -13.44 11.18
C PRO A 61 -27.86 -12.55 9.97
N GLY A 62 -27.26 -12.87 8.83
CA GLY A 62 -27.44 -12.18 7.57
C GLY A 62 -26.80 -10.79 7.47
N LYS A 63 -26.06 -10.33 8.50
CA LYS A 63 -25.40 -9.03 8.52
C LYS A 63 -23.93 -9.12 8.10
N ARG A 64 -23.37 -7.96 7.75
CA ARG A 64 -22.01 -7.79 7.23
C ARG A 64 -21.27 -6.82 8.12
N TYR A 65 -20.05 -7.17 8.50
CA TYR A 65 -19.24 -6.39 9.43
C TYR A 65 -17.80 -6.34 8.98
N TYR A 66 -17.08 -5.31 9.41
CA TYR A 66 -15.62 -5.29 9.34
C TYR A 66 -15.02 -4.65 10.59
N VAL A 67 -13.78 -4.97 10.85
CA VAL A 67 -12.96 -4.39 11.92
C VAL A 67 -11.57 -4.12 11.38
N THR A 68 -10.95 -3.02 11.82
CA THR A 68 -9.56 -2.69 11.48
C THR A 68 -8.69 -2.74 12.73
N ARG A 69 -7.45 -3.15 12.58
CA ARG A 69 -6.42 -3.04 13.60
C ARG A 69 -5.30 -2.15 13.09
N ASN A 70 -4.88 -1.18 13.92
CA ASN A 70 -3.80 -0.24 13.61
C ASN A 70 -3.97 0.54 12.29
N ASN A 71 -5.15 0.50 11.66
CA ASN A 71 -5.45 1.01 10.31
C ASN A 71 -4.53 0.43 9.20
N SER A 72 -3.92 -0.72 9.45
CA SER A 72 -3.06 -1.42 8.50
C SER A 72 -3.46 -2.88 8.27
N SER A 73 -4.36 -3.43 9.13
CA SER A 73 -5.01 -4.73 8.92
C SER A 73 -6.52 -4.58 8.94
N ILE A 74 -7.24 -5.43 8.21
CA ILE A 74 -8.70 -5.44 8.16
C ILE A 74 -9.23 -6.87 8.09
N ILE A 75 -10.30 -7.14 8.84
CA ILE A 75 -11.06 -8.38 8.75
C ILE A 75 -12.51 -8.02 8.45
N ALA A 76 -13.08 -8.59 7.41
CA ALA A 76 -14.49 -8.46 7.08
C ALA A 76 -15.22 -9.80 7.19
N VAL A 77 -16.48 -9.75 7.60
CA VAL A 77 -17.30 -10.92 7.89
C VAL A 77 -18.66 -10.77 7.25
N LYS A 78 -19.10 -11.80 6.54
CA LYS A 78 -20.51 -12.00 6.12
C LYS A 78 -21.09 -13.13 6.94
N ALA A 79 -21.97 -12.80 7.89
CA ALA A 79 -22.65 -13.79 8.70
C ALA A 79 -23.78 -14.46 7.88
N GLY A 80 -23.85 -15.79 7.90
CA GLY A 80 -24.95 -16.53 7.31
C GLY A 80 -26.30 -16.17 7.94
N LYS A 81 -27.38 -16.52 7.28
CA LYS A 81 -28.74 -16.31 7.82
C LYS A 81 -29.06 -17.22 8.99
N GLU A 82 -28.43 -18.39 9.05
CA GLU A 82 -28.58 -19.40 10.10
C GLU A 82 -27.22 -19.63 10.74
N LEU A 83 -27.12 -19.44 12.05
CA LEU A 83 -25.86 -19.55 12.80
C LEU A 83 -25.86 -20.67 13.85
N ASP A 84 -26.79 -21.64 13.76
CA ASP A 84 -26.88 -22.72 14.74
C ASP A 84 -25.84 -23.81 14.55
N ASN A 85 -25.38 -24.02 13.29
CA ASN A 85 -24.36 -24.99 12.93
C ASN A 85 -23.53 -24.45 11.76
N TYR A 86 -22.65 -23.52 12.07
CA TYR A 86 -21.86 -22.81 11.06
C TYR A 86 -20.40 -23.30 10.99
N SER A 87 -19.78 -23.06 9.85
CA SER A 87 -18.32 -23.13 9.67
C SER A 87 -17.80 -21.80 9.14
N PHE A 88 -16.47 -21.64 9.15
CA PHE A 88 -15.82 -20.47 8.57
C PHE A 88 -15.27 -20.80 7.18
N HIS A 89 -15.54 -19.92 6.22
CA HIS A 89 -14.84 -19.89 4.95
C HIS A 89 -13.95 -18.66 4.94
N VAL A 90 -12.65 -18.87 5.05
CA VAL A 90 -11.67 -17.80 5.22
C VAL A 90 -10.84 -17.66 3.95
N THR A 91 -10.74 -16.43 3.43
CA THR A 91 -9.72 -16.03 2.48
C THR A 91 -8.81 -15.00 3.13
N ALA A 92 -7.50 -15.13 2.92
CA ALA A 92 -6.50 -14.27 3.54
C ALA A 92 -5.50 -13.75 2.51
N SER A 93 -5.00 -12.54 2.77
CA SER A 93 -4.00 -11.82 2.00
C SER A 93 -3.26 -10.86 2.93
N HIS A 94 -2.28 -10.11 2.41
CA HIS A 94 -1.64 -9.06 3.20
C HIS A 94 -1.69 -7.69 2.53
N SER A 95 -1.56 -6.64 3.33
CA SER A 95 -1.71 -5.25 2.91
C SER A 95 -0.38 -4.54 2.68
N ASP A 96 0.69 -5.05 3.28
CA ASP A 96 2.04 -4.51 3.17
C ASP A 96 2.74 -5.02 1.91
N SER A 97 3.84 -4.39 1.55
CA SER A 97 4.69 -4.75 0.41
C SER A 97 6.12 -4.32 0.73
N PRO A 98 7.14 -4.96 0.14
CA PRO A 98 8.53 -4.56 0.35
C PRO A 98 8.75 -3.11 -0.01
N ALA A 99 9.36 -2.35 0.89
CA ALA A 99 9.58 -0.92 0.73
C ALA A 99 10.80 -0.44 1.51
N PHE A 100 11.13 0.85 1.38
CA PHE A 100 12.05 1.54 2.27
C PHE A 100 11.25 2.39 3.25
N LYS A 101 11.42 2.11 4.54
CA LYS A 101 10.82 2.88 5.62
C LYS A 101 11.73 4.03 6.01
N LEU A 102 11.15 5.20 6.20
CA LEU A 102 11.89 6.37 6.68
C LEU A 102 12.15 6.23 8.17
N LYS A 103 13.40 6.46 8.59
CA LYS A 103 13.79 6.48 9.99
C LYS A 103 13.39 7.81 10.65
N GLU A 104 13.32 7.84 11.97
CA GLU A 104 12.92 9.03 12.72
C GLU A 104 13.88 10.22 12.45
N ASN A 105 15.20 9.95 12.44
CA ASN A 105 16.19 10.91 11.95
C ASN A 105 16.25 10.82 10.42
N ALA A 106 15.35 11.52 9.78
CA ALA A 106 14.99 11.31 8.38
C ALA A 106 16.04 11.80 7.39
N GLU A 107 16.83 12.82 7.75
CA GLU A 107 17.71 13.52 6.80
C GLU A 107 19.18 13.28 7.11
N ILE A 108 19.96 13.09 6.06
CA ILE A 108 21.42 12.95 6.12
C ILE A 108 22.03 14.00 5.20
N GLU A 109 22.85 14.89 5.76
CA GLU A 109 23.65 15.82 4.99
C GLU A 109 24.87 15.12 4.38
N VAL A 110 25.08 15.29 3.07
CA VAL A 110 26.24 14.73 2.37
C VAL A 110 27.01 15.83 1.65
N ALA A 111 28.31 15.87 1.90
CA ALA A 111 29.27 16.78 1.27
C ALA A 111 28.92 18.28 1.37
N LYS A 112 28.05 18.68 2.31
CA LYS A 112 27.51 20.04 2.45
C LYS A 112 26.77 20.53 1.18
N LYS A 113 26.21 19.61 0.40
CA LYS A 113 25.56 19.90 -0.90
C LYS A 113 24.27 19.19 -1.11
N TYR A 114 24.10 18.02 -0.51
CA TYR A 114 22.94 17.18 -0.74
C TYR A 114 22.26 16.79 0.57
N THR A 115 20.95 16.68 0.54
CA THR A 115 20.16 16.02 1.56
C THR A 115 19.72 14.66 1.02
N LEU A 116 20.10 13.59 1.71
CA LEU A 116 19.60 12.24 1.47
C LEU A 116 18.60 11.85 2.55
N LEU A 117 17.72 10.90 2.26
CA LEU A 117 16.85 10.32 3.27
C LEU A 117 17.48 9.09 3.91
N ASN A 118 17.38 9.05 5.24
CA ASN A 118 17.81 7.93 6.07
C ASN A 118 16.71 6.89 6.11
N THR A 119 16.89 5.80 5.40
CA THR A 119 15.88 4.75 5.25
C THR A 119 16.39 3.41 5.75
N GLU A 120 15.47 2.52 6.05
CA GLU A 120 15.73 1.10 6.29
C GLU A 120 14.85 0.25 5.36
N GLY A 121 15.36 -0.93 4.99
CA GLY A 121 14.57 -1.87 4.20
C GLY A 121 13.48 -2.50 5.06
N TYR A 122 12.26 -2.48 4.54
CA TYR A 122 11.10 -3.17 5.07
C TYR A 122 10.78 -4.34 4.14
N GLY A 123 10.86 -5.57 4.68
CA GLY A 123 10.65 -6.79 3.91
C GLY A 123 11.80 -7.20 2.98
N GLY A 124 11.57 -8.26 2.22
CA GLY A 124 12.48 -8.79 1.20
C GLY A 124 12.23 -8.14 -0.16
N MET A 125 13.23 -7.44 -0.72
CA MET A 125 13.10 -6.77 -2.01
C MET A 125 14.25 -7.01 -2.94
N ILE A 126 13.99 -6.96 -4.24
CA ILE A 126 15.03 -6.87 -5.27
C ILE A 126 15.50 -5.43 -5.34
N CYS A 127 16.65 -5.11 -4.71
CA CYS A 127 17.17 -3.75 -4.62
C CYS A 127 17.35 -3.09 -5.99
N GLN A 128 17.77 -3.86 -7.00
CA GLN A 128 18.02 -3.35 -8.35
C GLN A 128 16.82 -2.66 -8.99
N THR A 129 15.59 -3.07 -8.64
CA THR A 129 14.36 -2.49 -9.19
C THR A 129 14.01 -1.11 -8.63
N TRP A 130 14.73 -0.66 -7.62
CA TRP A 130 14.52 0.64 -6.97
C TRP A 130 15.43 1.76 -7.51
N PHE A 131 16.53 1.39 -8.19
CA PHE A 131 17.42 2.38 -8.79
C PHE A 131 16.80 3.10 -9.97
N ASP A 132 17.12 4.38 -10.11
CA ASP A 132 16.74 5.24 -11.24
C ASP A 132 15.23 5.34 -11.49
N ARG A 133 14.43 5.14 -10.44
CA ARG A 133 12.98 5.24 -10.49
C ARG A 133 12.49 6.54 -9.86
N PRO A 134 11.43 7.17 -10.41
CA PRO A 134 10.76 8.25 -9.70
C PRO A 134 10.09 7.70 -8.45
N LEU A 135 10.51 8.20 -7.30
CA LEU A 135 10.01 7.79 -5.99
C LEU A 135 9.34 8.98 -5.28
N SER A 136 8.49 8.67 -4.33
CA SER A 136 7.92 9.65 -3.42
C SER A 136 7.65 9.03 -2.04
N LEU A 137 7.03 9.81 -1.15
CA LEU A 137 6.71 9.44 0.22
C LEU A 137 5.20 9.27 0.40
N ALA A 138 4.83 8.22 1.12
CA ALA A 138 3.47 8.01 1.59
C ALA A 138 3.49 7.30 2.95
N GLY A 139 2.40 7.43 3.71
CA GLY A 139 2.28 6.78 5.00
C GLY A 139 1.19 7.40 5.84
N ARG A 140 1.42 7.39 7.15
CA ARG A 140 0.55 8.05 8.11
C ARG A 140 1.33 9.00 9.00
N VAL A 141 0.62 9.99 9.51
CA VAL A 141 1.14 10.94 10.50
C VAL A 141 0.18 11.04 11.67
N MET A 142 0.73 11.20 12.87
CA MET A 142 -0.01 11.53 14.07
C MET A 142 -0.02 13.05 14.19
N VAL A 143 -1.21 13.64 14.14
CA VAL A 143 -1.38 15.09 14.20
C VAL A 143 -2.21 15.51 15.41
N LYS A 144 -1.90 16.69 15.92
CA LYS A 144 -2.67 17.30 16.99
C LYS A 144 -3.98 17.88 16.43
N ASN A 145 -5.09 17.49 17.05
CA ASN A 145 -6.41 18.06 16.78
C ASN A 145 -7.07 18.45 18.12
N GLY A 146 -6.90 19.71 18.54
CA GLY A 146 -7.28 20.18 19.86
C GLY A 146 -6.51 19.47 20.97
N GLU A 147 -7.21 18.74 21.86
CA GLU A 147 -6.62 17.92 22.92
C GLU A 147 -6.38 16.46 22.52
N ARG A 148 -6.70 16.10 21.27
CA ARG A 148 -6.56 14.72 20.79
C ARG A 148 -5.45 14.61 19.76
N ILE A 149 -4.93 13.39 19.62
CA ILE A 149 -4.07 13.00 18.52
C ILE A 149 -4.91 12.17 17.56
N GLU A 150 -4.88 12.53 16.28
CA GLU A 150 -5.52 11.78 15.23
C GLU A 150 -4.49 11.29 14.20
N THR A 151 -4.80 10.20 13.53
CA THR A 151 -3.98 9.69 12.44
C THR A 151 -4.53 10.22 11.11
N ARG A 152 -3.65 10.78 10.28
CA ARG A 152 -3.96 11.18 8.90
C ARG A 152 -3.05 10.44 7.94
N LEU A 153 -3.61 10.05 6.80
CA LEU A 153 -2.82 9.51 5.70
C LEU A 153 -2.21 10.66 4.91
N VAL A 154 -1.00 10.42 4.41
CA VAL A 154 -0.29 11.34 3.52
C VAL A 154 0.26 10.58 2.33
N LYS A 155 0.10 11.16 1.14
CA LYS A 155 0.67 10.69 -0.12
C LYS A 155 1.17 11.91 -0.88
N VAL A 156 2.47 12.08 -0.97
CA VAL A 156 3.08 13.15 -1.77
C VAL A 156 2.99 12.75 -3.23
N ASP A 157 2.08 13.35 -3.97
CA ASP A 157 1.76 12.95 -5.36
C ASP A 157 2.58 13.71 -6.41
N ARG A 158 3.91 13.69 -6.24
CA ARG A 158 4.88 14.21 -7.21
C ARG A 158 6.17 13.40 -7.18
N ASP A 159 6.96 13.46 -8.25
CA ASP A 159 8.29 12.88 -8.28
C ASP A 159 9.20 13.66 -7.34
N LEU A 160 9.54 13.04 -6.22
CA LEU A 160 10.20 13.71 -5.10
C LEU A 160 11.61 13.22 -4.89
N LEU A 161 11.86 11.93 -5.08
CA LEU A 161 13.05 11.22 -4.67
C LEU A 161 13.58 10.34 -5.80
N MET A 162 14.88 10.05 -5.74
CA MET A 162 15.52 9.05 -6.57
C MET A 162 16.68 8.39 -5.82
N ILE A 163 16.87 7.10 -6.03
CA ILE A 163 18.07 6.35 -5.66
C ILE A 163 18.91 6.22 -6.93
N PRO A 164 19.92 7.08 -7.15
CA PRO A 164 20.65 7.08 -8.42
C PRO A 164 21.66 5.94 -8.49
N SER A 165 21.75 5.30 -9.64
CA SER A 165 22.85 4.39 -9.97
C SER A 165 24.16 5.16 -10.17
N LEU A 166 25.27 4.50 -9.91
CA LEU A 166 26.58 5.02 -10.30
C LEU A 166 26.80 4.85 -11.81
N ALA A 167 27.50 5.80 -12.42
CA ALA A 167 27.95 5.62 -13.79
C ALA A 167 28.89 4.41 -13.91
N ILE A 168 28.82 3.68 -15.02
CA ILE A 168 29.64 2.48 -15.27
C ILE A 168 31.14 2.71 -15.06
N HIS A 169 31.62 3.93 -15.29
CA HIS A 169 33.02 4.30 -15.07
C HIS A 169 33.45 4.25 -13.60
N MET A 170 32.48 4.40 -12.68
CA MET A 170 32.72 4.37 -11.23
C MET A 170 32.50 2.98 -10.64
N ASP A 171 31.77 2.11 -11.33
CA ASP A 171 31.49 0.72 -10.93
C ASP A 171 31.50 -0.23 -12.14
N ARG A 172 32.71 -0.51 -12.63
CA ARG A 172 32.90 -1.29 -13.87
C ARG A 172 32.43 -2.75 -13.77
N LYS A 173 32.28 -3.25 -12.53
CA LYS A 173 31.87 -4.65 -12.27
C LYS A 173 30.40 -4.80 -11.92
N VAL A 174 29.62 -3.73 -12.00
CA VAL A 174 28.20 -3.76 -11.61
C VAL A 174 27.41 -4.86 -12.32
N ASN A 175 27.74 -5.16 -13.58
CA ASN A 175 27.08 -6.21 -14.38
C ASN A 175 27.60 -7.64 -14.09
N GLU A 176 28.69 -7.77 -13.32
CA GLU A 176 29.25 -9.07 -12.92
C GLU A 176 28.70 -9.55 -11.57
N GLY A 177 27.90 -8.72 -10.90
CA GLY A 177 27.31 -8.93 -9.58
C GLY A 177 27.89 -7.98 -8.55
N ARG A 178 26.99 -7.22 -7.90
CA ARG A 178 27.31 -6.31 -6.81
C ARG A 178 26.45 -6.60 -5.60
N ALA A 179 27.08 -6.78 -4.45
CA ALA A 179 26.38 -6.79 -3.17
C ALA A 179 25.91 -5.36 -2.84
N VAL A 180 24.60 -5.14 -2.80
CA VAL A 180 24.00 -3.85 -2.45
C VAL A 180 23.90 -3.73 -0.94
N ASN A 181 24.51 -2.69 -0.37
CA ASN A 181 24.31 -2.32 1.03
C ASN A 181 23.17 -1.32 1.15
N LYS A 182 22.03 -1.74 1.71
CA LYS A 182 20.84 -0.89 1.85
C LYS A 182 21.10 0.40 2.64
N GLN A 183 22.03 0.39 3.60
CA GLN A 183 22.37 1.56 4.45
C GLN A 183 23.29 2.59 3.76
N ILE A 184 23.89 2.24 2.64
CA ILE A 184 24.85 3.07 1.93
C ILE A 184 24.41 3.34 0.50
N ASP A 185 24.07 2.26 -0.23
CA ASP A 185 23.82 2.33 -1.67
C ASP A 185 22.36 2.73 -2.00
N MET A 186 21.43 2.58 -1.04
CA MET A 186 19.98 2.74 -1.27
C MET A 186 19.39 3.99 -0.61
N LEU A 187 20.25 4.96 -0.24
CA LEU A 187 19.76 6.22 0.35
C LEU A 187 19.25 7.14 -0.77
N PRO A 188 17.95 7.50 -0.76
CA PRO A 188 17.40 8.34 -1.82
C PRO A 188 17.82 9.79 -1.66
N VAL A 189 18.09 10.45 -2.77
CA VAL A 189 18.37 11.89 -2.83
C VAL A 189 17.04 12.65 -2.75
N LEU A 190 16.94 13.56 -1.77
CA LEU A 190 15.81 14.47 -1.60
C LEU A 190 16.10 15.84 -2.24
N SER A 191 17.30 16.39 -2.01
CA SER A 191 17.60 17.77 -2.39
C SER A 191 19.04 17.94 -2.83
N GLY A 192 19.27 18.82 -3.80
CA GLY A 192 20.60 19.35 -4.19
C GLY A 192 21.04 20.54 -3.35
N SER A 193 20.49 20.73 -2.18
CA SER A 193 20.84 21.75 -1.20
C SER A 193 20.77 21.16 0.20
N VAL A 194 21.52 21.74 1.11
CA VAL A 194 21.42 21.44 2.54
C VAL A 194 20.53 22.52 3.14
N LYS A 195 19.38 22.10 3.62
CA LYS A 195 18.49 22.93 4.45
C LYS A 195 18.67 22.55 5.92
N GLU A 196 18.14 23.39 6.79
CA GLU A 196 18.03 23.02 8.20
C GLU A 196 17.22 21.73 8.37
N GLN A 197 17.48 20.99 9.45
CA GLN A 197 16.76 19.73 9.75
C GLN A 197 15.26 19.96 9.77
N GLY A 198 14.50 18.98 9.31
CA GLY A 198 13.03 19.01 9.30
C GLY A 198 12.40 19.26 7.93
N GLU A 199 13.16 19.16 6.84
CA GLU A 199 12.64 19.35 5.48
C GLU A 199 11.50 18.37 5.16
N VAL A 200 11.63 17.09 5.58
CA VAL A 200 10.55 16.08 5.40
C VAL A 200 9.31 16.46 6.19
N ARG A 201 9.47 16.90 7.44
CA ARG A 201 8.33 17.30 8.28
C ARG A 201 7.60 18.49 7.67
N SER A 202 8.32 19.51 7.21
CA SER A 202 7.75 20.69 6.55
C SER A 202 7.03 20.31 5.26
N LEU A 203 7.61 19.43 4.45
CA LEU A 203 6.99 18.92 3.23
C LEU A 203 5.68 18.17 3.51
N VAL A 204 5.66 17.32 4.54
CA VAL A 204 4.45 16.60 4.95
C VAL A 204 3.39 17.54 5.53
N ALA A 205 3.82 18.55 6.30
CA ALA A 205 2.91 19.57 6.82
C ALA A 205 2.27 20.37 5.69
N GLU A 206 3.05 20.78 4.69
CA GLU A 206 2.56 21.46 3.49
C GLU A 206 1.52 20.62 2.73
N GLU A 207 1.81 19.34 2.48
CA GLU A 207 0.91 18.40 1.79
C GLU A 207 -0.44 18.26 2.50
N LEU A 208 -0.44 18.33 3.83
CA LEU A 208 -1.64 18.19 4.66
C LEU A 208 -2.30 19.53 5.04
N GLY A 209 -1.72 20.66 4.64
CA GLY A 209 -2.19 21.99 5.03
C GLY A 209 -2.07 22.26 6.54
N LEU A 210 -1.01 21.73 7.18
CA LEU A 210 -0.73 21.80 8.61
C LEU A 210 0.51 22.64 8.91
N LYS A 211 0.74 22.89 10.20
CA LYS A 211 2.03 23.38 10.70
C LYS A 211 2.91 22.22 11.13
N ASP A 212 4.22 22.35 10.96
CA ASP A 212 5.20 21.35 11.39
C ASP A 212 5.03 20.96 12.87
N THR A 213 4.68 21.96 13.71
CA THR A 213 4.45 21.79 15.15
C THR A 213 3.24 20.92 15.49
N ASP A 214 2.32 20.72 14.54
CA ASP A 214 1.12 19.90 14.75
C ASP A 214 1.38 18.40 14.48
N ILE A 215 2.55 18.05 13.90
CA ILE A 215 2.95 16.69 13.62
C ILE A 215 3.75 16.13 14.80
N TYR A 216 3.23 15.08 15.44
CA TYR A 216 3.87 14.41 16.58
C TYR A 216 4.68 13.18 16.21
N GLY A 217 4.33 12.52 15.12
CA GLY A 217 5.03 11.35 14.63
C GLY A 217 4.68 11.05 13.19
N MET A 218 5.57 10.35 12.52
CA MET A 218 5.43 9.98 11.12
C MET A 218 5.84 8.52 10.94
N ASP A 219 5.07 7.81 10.13
CA ASP A 219 5.33 6.42 9.73
C ASP A 219 5.26 6.38 8.21
N LEU A 220 6.38 6.73 7.57
CA LEU A 220 6.48 7.01 6.14
C LEU A 220 7.32 5.96 5.42
N PHE A 221 6.90 5.67 4.20
CA PHE A 221 7.56 4.74 3.29
C PHE A 221 7.80 5.40 1.93
N LEU A 222 8.85 4.97 1.27
CA LEU A 222 9.07 5.28 -0.13
C LEU A 222 8.12 4.43 -0.97
N TYR A 223 7.57 5.02 -2.02
CA TYR A 223 6.82 4.27 -3.00
C TYR A 223 7.25 4.63 -4.42
N ASN A 224 7.21 3.64 -5.31
CA ASN A 224 7.48 3.83 -6.72
C ASN A 224 6.27 4.49 -7.39
N ARG A 225 6.51 5.59 -8.11
CA ARG A 225 5.48 6.38 -8.79
C ARG A 225 5.15 5.91 -10.20
N MET A 226 5.85 4.92 -10.70
CA MET A 226 5.49 4.34 -12.00
C MET A 226 4.10 3.74 -11.94
N GLY A 227 3.22 4.19 -12.81
CA GLY A 227 1.87 3.65 -12.95
C GLY A 227 1.85 2.22 -13.48
N ALA A 228 0.71 1.58 -13.40
CA ALA A 228 0.50 0.27 -13.97
C ALA A 228 0.58 0.30 -15.50
N VAL A 229 1.20 -0.72 -16.09
CA VAL A 229 1.32 -0.87 -17.53
C VAL A 229 0.77 -2.21 -17.99
N ARG A 230 0.09 -2.22 -19.14
CA ARG A 230 -0.26 -3.46 -19.85
C ARG A 230 0.71 -3.66 -21.00
N TRP A 231 1.33 -4.83 -21.04
CA TRP A 231 2.38 -5.16 -22.03
C TRP A 231 2.23 -6.58 -22.59
N GLY A 232 3.09 -6.95 -23.52
CA GLY A 232 2.98 -8.16 -24.32
C GLY A 232 2.34 -7.87 -25.68
N SER A 233 2.51 -8.79 -26.63
CA SER A 233 2.02 -8.64 -28.02
C SER A 233 0.50 -8.47 -28.11
N ASN A 234 -0.23 -9.04 -27.14
CA ASN A 234 -1.69 -8.95 -27.03
C ASN A 234 -2.13 -8.18 -25.76
N ARG A 235 -1.19 -7.47 -25.08
CA ARG A 235 -1.42 -6.75 -23.83
C ARG A 235 -1.93 -7.66 -22.71
N GLU A 236 -1.46 -8.89 -22.68
CA GLU A 236 -1.88 -9.96 -21.77
C GLU A 236 -1.22 -9.90 -20.39
N PHE A 237 -0.15 -9.11 -20.23
CA PHE A 237 0.56 -8.95 -18.98
C PHE A 237 0.26 -7.61 -18.31
N ILE A 238 0.32 -7.61 -16.99
CA ILE A 238 0.26 -6.41 -16.15
C ILE A 238 1.62 -6.27 -15.45
N GLY A 239 2.19 -5.07 -15.51
CA GLY A 239 3.35 -4.68 -14.72
C GLY A 239 2.99 -3.48 -13.87
N CYS A 240 3.12 -3.61 -12.54
CA CYS A 240 3.01 -2.48 -11.63
C CYS A 240 3.75 -2.80 -10.33
N PRO A 241 4.12 -1.78 -9.54
CA PRO A 241 4.67 -2.01 -8.21
C PRO A 241 3.61 -2.60 -7.27
N ARG A 242 4.04 -3.32 -6.24
CA ARG A 242 3.18 -3.85 -5.16
C ARG A 242 2.10 -4.87 -5.62
N LEU A 243 2.34 -5.60 -6.71
CA LEU A 243 1.47 -6.74 -7.08
C LEU A 243 1.44 -7.78 -5.97
N ASP A 244 2.57 -8.03 -5.34
CA ASP A 244 2.69 -8.74 -4.08
C ASP A 244 2.48 -7.75 -2.93
N ASP A 245 1.40 -7.87 -2.11
CA ASP A 245 0.31 -8.84 -2.30
C ASP A 245 -1.04 -8.11 -2.61
N LEU A 246 -0.98 -6.86 -3.06
CA LEU A 246 -2.19 -6.07 -3.32
C LEU A 246 -3.08 -6.70 -4.40
N GLN A 247 -2.51 -7.52 -5.27
CA GLN A 247 -3.31 -8.31 -6.22
C GLN A 247 -4.19 -9.31 -5.49
N CYS A 248 -3.64 -10.09 -4.55
CA CYS A 248 -4.42 -11.05 -3.77
C CYS A 248 -5.38 -10.32 -2.82
N ALA A 249 -4.95 -9.23 -2.20
CA ALA A 249 -5.83 -8.40 -1.38
C ALA A 249 -7.08 -7.97 -2.15
N PHE A 250 -6.93 -7.46 -3.37
CA PHE A 250 -8.03 -7.05 -4.21
C PHE A 250 -8.87 -8.24 -4.70
N THR A 251 -8.24 -9.28 -5.25
CA THR A 251 -8.98 -10.40 -5.85
C THR A 251 -9.71 -11.23 -4.80
N SER A 252 -9.11 -11.43 -3.62
CA SER A 252 -9.77 -12.07 -2.48
C SER A 252 -10.96 -11.26 -1.98
N MET A 253 -10.85 -9.92 -1.92
CA MET A 253 -11.96 -9.02 -1.59
C MET A 253 -13.10 -9.18 -2.59
N LYS A 254 -12.80 -9.16 -3.90
CA LYS A 254 -13.82 -9.34 -4.95
C LYS A 254 -14.50 -10.71 -4.83
N GLY A 255 -13.73 -11.78 -4.64
CA GLY A 255 -14.28 -13.14 -4.42
C GLY A 255 -15.14 -13.21 -3.16
N PHE A 256 -14.69 -12.62 -2.05
CA PHE A 256 -15.45 -12.53 -0.82
C PHE A 256 -16.77 -11.76 -0.99
N LEU A 257 -16.77 -10.65 -1.71
CA LEU A 257 -17.97 -9.85 -1.96
C LEU A 257 -18.97 -10.61 -2.84
N ALA A 258 -18.50 -11.33 -3.85
CA ALA A 258 -19.33 -12.11 -4.75
C ALA A 258 -19.88 -13.41 -4.12
N ALA A 259 -19.22 -13.95 -3.10
CA ALA A 259 -19.61 -15.19 -2.46
C ALA A 259 -20.94 -15.02 -1.69
N GLU A 260 -21.90 -15.86 -1.98
CA GLU A 260 -23.16 -15.98 -1.21
C GLU A 260 -23.10 -17.21 -0.32
N ASN A 261 -23.68 -17.08 0.87
CA ASN A 261 -23.68 -18.16 1.84
C ASN A 261 -24.84 -17.98 2.83
N GLU A 262 -25.61 -19.04 3.07
CA GLU A 262 -26.75 -18.99 3.98
C GLU A 262 -26.42 -19.53 5.38
N GLN A 263 -25.52 -20.50 5.51
CA GLN A 263 -25.25 -21.20 6.78
C GLN A 263 -23.89 -20.88 7.39
N ASN A 264 -22.92 -20.46 6.60
CA ASN A 264 -21.54 -20.29 7.08
C ASN A 264 -21.20 -18.82 7.34
N ILE A 265 -20.05 -18.60 7.91
CA ILE A 265 -19.47 -17.28 8.09
C ILE A 265 -18.33 -17.13 7.08
N ASN A 266 -18.53 -16.29 6.08
CA ASN A 266 -17.45 -15.93 5.15
C ASN A 266 -16.59 -14.85 5.80
N VAL A 267 -15.28 -15.03 5.74
CA VAL A 267 -14.28 -14.12 6.30
C VAL A 267 -13.29 -13.74 5.23
N TYR A 268 -13.07 -12.46 5.07
CA TYR A 268 -11.94 -11.88 4.37
C TYR A 268 -10.99 -11.29 5.39
N ALA A 269 -9.71 -11.66 5.33
CA ALA A 269 -8.66 -11.13 6.19
C ALA A 269 -7.54 -10.56 5.34
N CYS A 270 -7.10 -9.33 5.64
CA CYS A 270 -5.94 -8.71 5.02
C CYS A 270 -5.06 -8.17 6.15
N PHE A 271 -3.91 -8.80 6.33
CA PHE A 271 -3.02 -8.54 7.46
C PHE A 271 -1.85 -7.63 7.09
N ASP A 272 -1.31 -6.94 8.07
CA ASP A 272 -0.07 -6.18 7.96
C ASP A 272 1.10 -7.01 8.54
N ASN A 273 2.32 -6.59 8.21
CA ASN A 273 3.60 -7.15 8.71
C ASN A 273 3.93 -8.57 8.21
N GLU A 274 3.33 -9.03 7.14
CA GLU A 274 3.69 -10.30 6.52
C GLU A 274 5.16 -10.28 6.06
N GLU A 275 5.56 -9.19 5.42
CA GLU A 275 6.88 -8.97 4.82
C GLU A 275 8.04 -8.95 5.83
N VAL A 276 7.76 -8.75 7.10
CA VAL A 276 8.76 -8.71 8.16
C VAL A 276 8.60 -9.84 9.19
N GLY A 277 7.60 -10.67 9.02
CA GLY A 277 7.27 -11.79 9.90
C GLY A 277 6.66 -11.30 11.23
N SER A 278 5.38 -11.49 11.37
CA SER A 278 4.63 -11.18 12.59
C SER A 278 4.31 -12.41 13.40
#